data_d9785c844d4811aed43e8e564bf4ef69
#
_entry.id   d9785c844d4811aed43e8e564bf4ef69
#
_cell.length_a   1.000
_cell.length_b   1.000
_cell.length_c   1.000
_cell.angle_alpha   90.00
_cell.angle_beta   90.00
_cell.angle_gamma   90.00
#
_symmetry.space_group_name_H-M   'P 1'
#
loop_
_entity.id
_entity.type
_entity.pdbx_description
1 polymer ?
#
loop_
_entity_poly.entity_id
_entity_poly.type
_entity_poly.pdbx_seq_one_letter_code
_entity_poly.pdbx_strand_id
1 'polypeptide(L)'
;MVQTAFACPDIQRWHVRRLDTLEEASEWAGQWADRWDTETAASWAVVDGDDQPLGQVGLRNISLAEGSAGLSYWVTPEARGQAIAARSVDALSAWAFGLIGFNRLNIQHSTANTASCRVAERTGYKHEGTLRQAIKHTDGWHDWHVHGRLHTDT
;
A
#
# COMPACT_ATOMS: atom_id res chain seq x y z
N MET A 1 7.82 3.04 15.58
CA MET A 1 6.73 3.27 14.60
C MET A 1 6.21 1.98 13.98
N VAL A 2 6.99 1.25 13.17
CA VAL A 2 6.52 0.05 12.44
C VAL A 2 5.93 -0.99 13.40
N GLN A 3 6.64 -1.36 14.45
CA GLN A 3 6.15 -2.28 15.48
C GLN A 3 4.83 -1.82 16.10
N THR A 4 4.72 -0.56 16.49
CA THR A 4 3.49 0.01 17.06
C THR A 4 2.32 -0.03 16.08
N ALA A 5 2.58 0.28 14.80
CA ALA A 5 1.55 0.20 13.76
C ALA A 5 1.08 -1.24 13.55
N PHE A 6 1.99 -2.20 13.47
CA PHE A 6 1.65 -3.61 13.29
C PHE A 6 1.09 -4.27 14.57
N ALA A 7 1.19 -3.64 15.73
CA ALA A 7 0.44 -4.03 16.93
C ALA A 7 -1.03 -3.56 16.91
N CYS A 8 -1.39 -2.61 16.02
CA CYS A 8 -2.77 -2.15 15.87
C CYS A 8 -3.66 -3.25 15.26
N PRO A 9 -4.74 -3.69 15.93
CA PRO A 9 -5.61 -4.77 15.43
C PRO A 9 -6.18 -4.51 14.04
N ASP A 10 -6.54 -3.26 13.73
CA ASP A 10 -7.08 -2.89 12.43
C ASP A 10 -6.03 -3.01 11.30
N ILE A 11 -4.77 -2.68 11.59
CA ILE A 11 -3.68 -2.85 10.63
C ILE A 11 -3.36 -4.32 10.47
N GLN A 12 -3.26 -5.06 11.58
CA GLN A 12 -3.04 -6.52 11.56
C GLN A 12 -4.11 -7.27 10.78
N ARG A 13 -5.38 -6.83 10.85
CA ARG A 13 -6.48 -7.47 10.16
C ARG A 13 -6.26 -7.57 8.65
N TRP A 14 -5.66 -6.55 8.06
CA TRP A 14 -5.48 -6.43 6.60
C TRP A 14 -4.07 -6.77 6.12
N HIS A 15 -3.13 -6.97 7.05
CA HIS A 15 -1.77 -7.39 6.74
C HIS A 15 -1.56 -8.86 7.06
N VAL A 16 -1.01 -9.61 6.11
CA VAL A 16 -0.71 -11.04 6.29
C VAL A 16 0.45 -11.24 7.28
N ARG A 17 1.33 -10.24 7.41
CA ARG A 17 2.51 -10.29 8.28
C ARG A 17 2.22 -9.68 9.65
N ARG A 18 2.70 -10.36 10.69
CA ARG A 18 2.79 -9.83 12.05
C ARG A 18 4.23 -9.42 12.33
N LEU A 19 4.41 -8.38 13.12
CA LEU A 19 5.70 -7.92 13.63
C LEU A 19 5.55 -7.74 15.14
N ASP A 20 5.81 -8.81 15.88
CA ASP A 20 5.52 -8.86 17.31
C ASP A 20 6.73 -8.34 18.13
N THR A 21 7.92 -8.28 17.54
CA THR A 21 9.15 -7.80 18.19
C THR A 21 9.79 -6.62 17.46
N LEU A 22 10.65 -5.88 18.16
CA LEU A 22 11.44 -4.80 17.56
C LEU A 22 12.44 -5.33 16.53
N GLU A 23 12.98 -6.53 16.78
CA GLU A 23 13.92 -7.22 15.89
C GLU A 23 13.24 -7.54 14.55
N GLU A 24 12.06 -8.18 14.57
CA GLU A 24 11.27 -8.44 13.38
C GLU A 24 10.90 -7.16 12.61
N ALA A 25 10.57 -6.08 13.33
CA ALA A 25 10.30 -4.79 12.73
C ALA A 25 11.54 -4.17 12.07
N SER A 26 12.72 -4.35 12.68
CA SER A 26 14.00 -3.87 12.14
C SER A 26 14.43 -4.68 10.92
N GLU A 27 14.31 -6.00 10.96
CA GLU A 27 14.56 -6.87 9.81
C GLU A 27 13.63 -6.55 8.65
N TRP A 28 12.34 -6.36 8.94
CA TRP A 28 11.38 -5.95 7.92
C TRP A 28 11.75 -4.61 7.29
N ALA A 29 12.17 -3.64 8.09
CA ALA A 29 12.63 -2.34 7.58
C ALA A 29 13.93 -2.48 6.75
N GLY A 30 14.87 -3.31 7.18
CA GLY A 30 16.13 -3.55 6.47
C GLY A 30 15.95 -4.17 5.09
N GLN A 31 14.95 -5.02 4.90
CA GLN A 31 14.66 -5.66 3.61
C GLN A 31 14.28 -4.66 2.48
N TRP A 32 13.94 -3.41 2.83
CA TRP A 32 13.56 -2.42 1.84
C TRP A 32 14.71 -1.90 1.01
N ALA A 33 15.94 -1.85 1.57
CA ALA A 33 17.14 -1.49 0.83
C ALA A 33 17.40 -2.50 -0.30
N ASP A 34 17.43 -3.80 0.03
CA ASP A 34 17.65 -4.86 -0.96
C ASP A 34 16.57 -4.88 -2.06
N ARG A 35 15.32 -4.63 -1.66
CA ARG A 35 14.21 -4.59 -2.63
C ARG A 35 14.27 -3.37 -3.54
N TRP A 36 14.75 -2.26 -3.02
CA TRP A 36 15.01 -1.06 -3.81
C TRP A 36 16.14 -1.32 -4.81
N ASP A 37 17.26 -1.88 -4.35
CA ASP A 37 18.43 -2.16 -5.19
C ASP A 37 18.13 -3.21 -6.28
N THR A 38 17.24 -4.15 -6.00
CA THR A 38 16.76 -5.15 -6.96
C THR A 38 15.53 -4.70 -7.76
N GLU A 39 15.06 -3.46 -7.56
CA GLU A 39 13.90 -2.87 -8.26
C GLU A 39 12.61 -3.70 -8.18
N THR A 40 12.45 -4.49 -7.11
CA THR A 40 11.29 -5.38 -6.93
C THR A 40 10.17 -4.76 -6.09
N ALA A 41 10.52 -3.87 -5.18
CA ALA A 41 9.58 -3.10 -4.37
C ALA A 41 10.25 -1.87 -3.76
N ALA A 42 9.44 -0.89 -3.36
CA ALA A 42 9.90 0.32 -2.68
C ALA A 42 8.92 0.73 -1.58
N SER A 43 9.42 1.39 -0.54
CA SER A 43 8.59 1.78 0.61
C SER A 43 9.06 3.11 1.19
N TRP A 44 8.10 3.99 1.49
CA TRP A 44 8.34 5.29 2.08
C TRP A 44 7.52 5.46 3.35
N ALA A 45 8.13 6.08 4.36
CA ALA A 45 7.39 6.59 5.50
C ALA A 45 6.58 7.82 5.07
N VAL A 46 5.35 7.90 5.55
CA VAL A 46 4.52 9.09 5.47
C VAL A 46 4.65 9.81 6.80
N VAL A 47 5.10 11.06 6.78
CA VAL A 47 5.35 11.87 7.98
C VAL A 47 4.59 13.20 7.90
N ASP A 48 4.42 13.86 9.03
CA ASP A 48 3.94 15.25 9.10
C ASP A 48 5.07 16.27 9.00
N GLY A 49 4.76 17.54 9.21
CA GLY A 49 5.74 18.62 9.14
C GLY A 49 6.82 18.62 10.26
N ASP A 50 6.60 17.85 11.30
CA ASP A 50 7.51 17.65 12.44
C ASP A 50 8.21 16.27 12.40
N ASP A 51 8.22 15.64 11.22
CA ASP A 51 8.76 14.28 10.97
C ASP A 51 8.10 13.18 11.82
N GLN A 52 6.89 13.43 12.33
CA GLN A 52 6.15 12.38 13.06
C GLN A 52 5.51 11.39 12.09
N PRO A 53 5.66 10.10 12.34
CA PRO A 53 5.20 9.08 11.41
C PRO A 53 3.67 8.92 11.44
N LEU A 54 3.05 9.10 10.28
CA LEU A 54 1.61 8.97 10.05
C LEU A 54 1.23 7.65 9.39
N GLY A 55 2.17 7.02 8.67
CA GLY A 55 1.87 5.79 7.94
C GLY A 55 3.00 5.35 6.99
N GLN A 56 2.63 4.55 6.02
CA GLN A 56 3.54 4.05 4.99
C GLN A 56 2.79 3.97 3.66
N VAL A 57 3.51 4.24 2.57
CA VAL A 57 3.07 3.98 1.21
C VAL A 57 4.21 3.29 0.45
N GLY A 58 3.89 2.42 -0.51
CA GLY A 58 4.94 1.73 -1.25
C GLY A 58 4.46 1.06 -2.51
N LEU A 59 5.43 0.73 -3.37
CA LEU A 59 5.27 -0.08 -4.56
C LEU A 59 5.63 -1.54 -4.27
N ARG A 60 4.89 -2.45 -4.87
CA ARG A 60 5.06 -3.91 -4.77
C ARG A 60 5.05 -4.52 -6.18
N ASN A 61 5.71 -5.66 -6.30
CA ASN A 61 5.70 -6.41 -7.56
C ASN A 61 6.01 -5.49 -8.75
N ILE A 62 7.07 -4.71 -8.62
CA ILE A 62 7.53 -3.79 -9.67
C ILE A 62 7.97 -4.62 -10.88
N SER A 63 7.44 -4.28 -12.04
CA SER A 63 7.90 -4.78 -13.34
C SER A 63 8.25 -3.59 -14.21
N LEU A 64 9.53 -3.25 -14.28
CA LEU A 64 10.00 -2.16 -15.14
C LEU A 64 9.80 -2.49 -16.62
N ALA A 65 9.94 -3.77 -17.00
CA ALA A 65 9.73 -4.23 -18.37
C ALA A 65 8.28 -4.06 -18.85
N GLU A 66 7.30 -4.24 -17.95
CA GLU A 66 5.87 -4.05 -18.24
C GLU A 66 5.38 -2.65 -17.88
N GLY A 67 6.20 -1.84 -17.23
CA GLY A 67 5.83 -0.52 -16.74
C GLY A 67 4.69 -0.57 -15.73
N SER A 68 4.74 -1.51 -14.78
CA SER A 68 3.64 -1.72 -13.83
C SER A 68 4.09 -1.98 -12.40
N ALA A 69 3.24 -1.63 -11.43
CA ALA A 69 3.42 -1.96 -10.02
C ALA A 69 2.09 -1.99 -9.27
N GLY A 70 2.08 -2.70 -8.14
CA GLY A 70 1.00 -2.62 -7.15
C GLY A 70 1.31 -1.58 -6.06
N LEU A 71 0.30 -0.88 -5.56
CA LEU A 71 0.44 -0.01 -4.40
C LEU A 71 0.00 -0.72 -3.12
N SER A 72 0.70 -0.38 -2.04
CA SER A 72 0.31 -0.75 -0.67
C SER A 72 0.45 0.46 0.24
N TYR A 73 -0.42 0.55 1.24
CA TYR A 73 -0.41 1.65 2.21
C TYR A 73 -1.11 1.25 3.51
N TRP A 74 -0.74 1.93 4.56
CA TRP A 74 -1.46 1.96 5.82
C TRP A 74 -1.21 3.31 6.51
N VAL A 75 -2.13 3.71 7.38
CA VAL A 75 -2.00 4.90 8.23
C VAL A 75 -2.28 4.54 9.68
N THR A 76 -1.59 5.21 10.59
CA THR A 76 -1.81 5.04 12.03
C THR A 76 -3.24 5.46 12.40
N PRO A 77 -3.83 4.90 13.47
CA PRO A 77 -5.17 5.27 13.89
C PRO A 77 -5.36 6.78 14.06
N GLU A 78 -4.37 7.48 14.60
CA GLU A 78 -4.38 8.91 14.89
C GLU A 78 -4.38 9.77 13.61
N ALA A 79 -3.83 9.23 12.52
CA ALA A 79 -3.76 9.92 11.22
C ALA A 79 -4.99 9.66 10.32
N ARG A 80 -5.94 8.84 10.76
CA ARG A 80 -7.15 8.54 9.99
C ARG A 80 -8.10 9.73 9.91
N GLY A 81 -9.00 9.70 8.94
CA GLY A 81 -9.97 10.79 8.73
C GLY A 81 -9.39 12.05 8.07
N GLN A 82 -8.08 12.17 7.92
CA GLN A 82 -7.37 13.33 7.38
C GLN A 82 -6.96 13.17 5.90
N ALA A 83 -7.50 12.18 5.21
CA ALA A 83 -7.19 11.83 3.82
C ALA A 83 -5.70 11.51 3.56
N ILE A 84 -4.91 11.19 4.59
CA ILE A 84 -3.46 10.93 4.47
C ILE A 84 -3.20 9.80 3.46
N ALA A 85 -3.90 8.67 3.58
CA ALA A 85 -3.72 7.54 2.65
C ALA A 85 -3.98 7.95 1.18
N ALA A 86 -5.06 8.68 0.90
CA ALA A 86 -5.37 9.13 -0.46
C ALA A 86 -4.31 10.09 -0.98
N ARG A 87 -3.88 11.07 -0.19
CA ARG A 87 -2.81 12.02 -0.57
C ARG A 87 -1.49 11.30 -0.84
N SER A 88 -1.14 10.31 -0.05
CA SER A 88 0.09 9.51 -0.23
C SER A 88 0.02 8.66 -1.50
N VAL A 89 -1.14 8.03 -1.77
CA VAL A 89 -1.38 7.27 -3.00
C VAL A 89 -1.30 8.18 -4.23
N ASP A 90 -1.92 9.36 -4.20
CA ASP A 90 -1.85 10.33 -5.31
C ASP A 90 -0.43 10.81 -5.57
N ALA A 91 0.32 11.17 -4.52
CA ALA A 91 1.70 11.63 -4.64
C ALA A 91 2.61 10.53 -5.24
N LEU A 92 2.49 9.29 -4.74
CA LEU A 92 3.27 8.16 -5.26
C LEU A 92 2.86 7.81 -6.69
N SER A 93 1.58 7.88 -7.03
CA SER A 93 1.09 7.64 -8.40
C SER A 93 1.63 8.68 -9.37
N ALA A 94 1.60 9.96 -8.99
CA ALA A 94 2.13 11.05 -9.82
C ALA A 94 3.64 10.87 -10.08
N TRP A 95 4.40 10.49 -9.05
CA TRP A 95 5.83 10.20 -9.18
C TRP A 95 6.08 8.97 -10.08
N ALA A 96 5.35 7.89 -9.87
CA ALA A 96 5.52 6.65 -10.63
C ALA A 96 5.17 6.83 -12.12
N PHE A 97 4.09 7.55 -12.43
CA PHE A 97 3.72 7.84 -13.82
C PHE A 97 4.65 8.89 -14.46
N GLY A 98 4.96 9.99 -13.74
CA GLY A 98 5.65 11.13 -14.32
C GLY A 98 7.17 10.97 -14.40
N LEU A 99 7.81 10.39 -13.38
CA LEU A 99 9.27 10.25 -13.30
C LEU A 99 9.77 8.87 -13.71
N ILE A 100 9.11 7.80 -13.27
CA ILE A 100 9.52 6.43 -13.60
C ILE A 100 8.97 6.00 -14.96
N GLY A 101 7.83 6.57 -15.37
CA GLY A 101 7.21 6.27 -16.66
C GLY A 101 6.39 4.98 -16.64
N PHE A 102 5.84 4.59 -15.49
CA PHE A 102 4.94 3.44 -15.45
C PHE A 102 3.69 3.69 -16.30
N ASN A 103 3.21 2.63 -16.95
CA ASN A 103 1.97 2.64 -17.70
C ASN A 103 0.76 2.38 -16.80
N ARG A 104 0.93 1.51 -15.79
CA ARG A 104 -0.16 0.99 -14.98
C ARG A 104 0.22 0.83 -13.51
N LEU A 105 -0.67 1.30 -12.64
CA LEU A 105 -0.62 1.01 -11.21
C LEU A 105 -1.90 0.30 -10.79
N ASN A 106 -1.82 -0.57 -9.78
CA ASN A 106 -2.98 -1.25 -9.24
C ASN A 106 -3.02 -1.19 -7.71
N ILE A 107 -4.24 -1.22 -7.16
CA ILE A 107 -4.53 -1.39 -5.74
C ILE A 107 -5.40 -2.63 -5.60
N GLN A 108 -5.00 -3.52 -4.72
CA GLN A 108 -5.74 -4.74 -4.43
C GLN A 108 -6.01 -4.82 -2.93
N HIS A 109 -7.23 -5.21 -2.55
CA HIS A 109 -7.63 -5.31 -1.15
C HIS A 109 -8.80 -6.28 -0.97
N SER A 110 -8.97 -6.80 0.26
CA SER A 110 -10.16 -7.58 0.62
C SER A 110 -11.43 -6.77 0.35
N THR A 111 -12.46 -7.41 -0.19
CA THR A 111 -13.79 -6.81 -0.41
C THR A 111 -14.39 -6.28 0.89
N ALA A 112 -14.00 -6.84 2.04
CA ALA A 112 -14.41 -6.38 3.36
C ALA A 112 -13.66 -5.11 3.83
N ASN A 113 -12.56 -4.70 3.15
CA ASN A 113 -11.81 -3.48 3.46
C ASN A 113 -12.39 -2.26 2.73
N THR A 114 -13.55 -1.80 3.18
CA THR A 114 -14.24 -0.64 2.59
C THR A 114 -13.44 0.66 2.67
N ALA A 115 -12.53 0.79 3.64
CA ALA A 115 -11.65 1.94 3.74
C ALA A 115 -10.67 2.00 2.57
N SER A 116 -10.06 0.87 2.20
CA SER A 116 -9.16 0.77 1.05
C SER A 116 -9.90 0.98 -0.26
N CYS A 117 -11.14 0.48 -0.38
CA CYS A 117 -12.00 0.73 -1.54
C CYS A 117 -12.20 2.25 -1.78
N ARG A 118 -12.59 2.98 -0.72
CA ARG A 118 -12.75 4.44 -0.80
C ARG A 118 -11.47 5.19 -1.17
N VAL A 119 -10.31 4.71 -0.71
CA VAL A 119 -9.02 5.31 -1.13
C VAL A 119 -8.80 5.08 -2.62
N ALA A 120 -8.95 3.86 -3.11
CA ALA A 120 -8.78 3.53 -4.53
C ALA A 120 -9.69 4.37 -5.42
N GLU A 121 -10.99 4.43 -5.12
CA GLU A 121 -11.98 5.21 -5.87
C GLU A 121 -11.64 6.72 -5.86
N ARG A 122 -11.31 7.27 -4.68
CA ARG A 122 -10.98 8.69 -4.52
C ARG A 122 -9.73 9.11 -5.29
N THR A 123 -8.79 8.19 -5.49
CA THR A 123 -7.54 8.44 -6.21
C THR A 123 -7.57 7.98 -7.66
N GLY A 124 -8.78 7.78 -8.22
CA GLY A 124 -8.98 7.50 -9.64
C GLY A 124 -8.64 6.07 -10.07
N TYR A 125 -8.49 5.14 -9.14
CA TYR A 125 -8.32 3.71 -9.46
C TYR A 125 -9.67 3.09 -9.75
N LYS A 126 -9.91 2.72 -11.01
CA LYS A 126 -11.15 2.10 -11.47
C LYS A 126 -11.25 0.66 -11.00
N HIS A 127 -12.41 0.25 -10.49
CA HIS A 127 -12.65 -1.15 -10.17
C HIS A 127 -12.69 -1.98 -11.46
N GLU A 128 -11.85 -3.00 -11.55
CA GLU A 128 -11.69 -3.83 -12.74
C GLU A 128 -12.19 -5.27 -12.56
N GLY A 129 -12.41 -5.68 -11.31
CA GLY A 129 -12.93 -7.00 -11.04
C GLY A 129 -12.76 -7.46 -9.60
N THR A 130 -13.26 -8.65 -9.34
CA THR A 130 -13.18 -9.31 -8.05
C THR A 130 -12.65 -10.73 -8.22
N LEU A 131 -11.55 -11.05 -7.53
CA LEU A 131 -10.97 -12.39 -7.50
C LEU A 131 -11.54 -13.12 -6.30
N ARG A 132 -12.15 -14.29 -6.54
CA ARG A 132 -12.77 -15.08 -5.48
C ARG A 132 -11.71 -15.76 -4.62
N GLN A 133 -11.82 -15.64 -3.29
CA GLN A 133 -10.97 -16.30 -2.28
C GLN A 133 -9.46 -16.13 -2.58
N ALA A 134 -9.06 -14.93 -3.01
CA ALA A 134 -7.72 -14.66 -3.48
C ALA A 134 -6.71 -14.33 -2.37
N ILE A 135 -7.20 -13.98 -1.18
CA ILE A 135 -6.33 -13.67 -0.04
C ILE A 135 -6.83 -14.34 1.23
N LYS A 136 -5.90 -14.84 2.03
CA LYS A 136 -6.19 -15.41 3.34
C LYS A 136 -5.82 -14.41 4.43
N HIS A 137 -6.81 -14.01 5.22
CA HIS A 137 -6.65 -13.23 6.45
C HIS A 137 -6.80 -14.12 7.68
N THR A 138 -6.69 -13.55 8.87
CA THR A 138 -6.80 -14.29 10.14
C THR A 138 -8.18 -14.89 10.36
N ASP A 139 -9.21 -14.28 9.77
CA ASP A 139 -10.62 -14.67 9.84
C ASP A 139 -11.10 -15.54 8.66
N GLY A 140 -10.19 -15.90 7.74
CA GLY A 140 -10.49 -16.82 6.63
C GLY A 140 -10.08 -16.31 5.25
N TRP A 141 -10.63 -16.93 4.21
CA TRP A 141 -10.42 -16.55 2.83
C TRP A 141 -11.36 -15.41 2.45
N HIS A 142 -10.80 -14.38 1.81
CA HIS A 142 -11.54 -13.22 1.32
C HIS A 142 -11.47 -13.12 -0.20
N ASP A 143 -12.54 -12.61 -0.78
CA ASP A 143 -12.54 -12.12 -2.15
C ASP A 143 -11.70 -10.82 -2.21
N TRP A 144 -11.07 -10.57 -3.36
CA TRP A 144 -10.17 -9.45 -3.55
C TRP A 144 -10.67 -8.54 -4.66
N HIS A 145 -10.90 -7.27 -4.36
CA HIS A 145 -11.10 -6.24 -5.36
C HIS A 145 -9.77 -5.90 -6.04
N VAL A 146 -9.82 -5.75 -7.35
CA VAL A 146 -8.72 -5.24 -8.17
C VAL A 146 -9.14 -3.88 -8.71
N HIS A 147 -8.35 -2.86 -8.41
CA HIS A 147 -8.51 -1.52 -8.95
C HIS A 147 -7.27 -1.16 -9.74
N GLY A 148 -7.44 -0.58 -10.94
CA GLY A 148 -6.37 -0.16 -11.82
C GLY A 148 -6.45 1.32 -12.17
N ARG A 149 -5.28 1.96 -12.36
CA ARG A 149 -5.14 3.31 -12.90
C ARG A 149 -4.02 3.30 -13.95
N LEU A 150 -4.29 3.92 -15.10
CA LEU A 150 -3.34 4.08 -16.19
C LEU A 150 -2.75 5.49 -16.15
N HIS A 151 -1.53 5.66 -16.72
CA HIS A 151 -0.93 6.98 -16.86
C HIS A 151 -1.80 7.94 -17.70
N THR A 152 -2.66 7.39 -18.58
CA THR A 152 -3.62 8.13 -19.42
C THR A 152 -4.95 8.43 -18.73
N ASP A 153 -5.20 7.90 -17.54
CA ASP A 153 -6.39 8.22 -16.77
C ASP A 153 -6.24 9.60 -16.12
N THR A 154 -6.99 10.56 -16.60
CA THR A 154 -7.05 11.95 -16.09
C THR A 154 -8.21 12.14 -15.13
#